data_06d6fe5046c781e922a27fa90a215784
#
_entry.id   06d6fe5046c781e922a27fa90a215784
#
_cell.length_a   1.000
_cell.length_b   1.000
_cell.length_c   1.000
_cell.angle_alpha   90.00
_cell.angle_beta   90.00
_cell.angle_gamma   90.00
#
_symmetry.space_group_name_H-M   'P 1'
#
loop_
_entity.id
_entity.type
_entity.pdbx_description
1 polymer ?
#
loop_
_entity_poly.entity_id
_entity_poly.type
_entity_poly.pdbx_seq_one_letter_code
_entity_poly.pdbx_strand_id
1 'polypeptide(L)'
;MKQLIQALCSLSAALPFMLAAALIPAACAQEIMELNGENIVTISRVPSNPNRPEFTSITVAPGRGMEVLQITANFPGRGNVDVLASPDLGEIKNMLDSQDTPNGDLGYRLGAAFLVPYPNRIRGTLSADGKTLTTEWRGHTITLPANNIGKLPGAERHAMHGLILKARTDDVKQQGGTGGGQVTGVIHAGDFGGHWLSKTDLFFTISLTAENVDATVEARNVGTEDEPMAIAWHPYFNLPSGDRTQVRVSIPADSTAEVDGYDNVFPTGKIVSVTGTKFDFRSPPGVPLGTNFFDDNWNHIDWQKKTATVRIVDPAARYGVDIIGMSPEIKAIQMYAPPTAKFVAIEHQYNFGDPFGKEWGSTDTGMVTLRPGQSTTWHVRVHVFVP
;
A
#
# COMPACT_ATOMS: atom_id res chain seq x y z
N MET A 1 107.03 -3.74 11.14
CA MET A 1 107.09 -5.10 11.51
C MET A 1 105.81 -5.43 12.40
N LYS A 2 105.06 -6.40 11.96
CA LYS A 2 103.93 -7.08 12.70
C LYS A 2 102.58 -6.34 12.59
N GLN A 3 101.80 -6.76 11.72
CA GLN A 3 100.82 -7.91 11.63
C GLN A 3 99.37 -7.48 12.02
N LEU A 4 98.63 -7.51 10.98
CA LEU A 4 97.18 -7.46 10.95
C LEU A 4 96.57 -8.62 11.69
N ILE A 5 95.47 -8.44 12.37
CA ILE A 5 94.40 -9.43 12.50
C ILE A 5 93.05 -8.75 12.22
N GLN A 6 92.38 -9.17 11.16
CA GLN A 6 91.01 -8.83 10.81
C GLN A 6 90.03 -9.55 11.69
N ALA A 7 89.05 -8.87 12.21
CA ALA A 7 87.85 -9.48 12.78
C ALA A 7 86.64 -9.06 11.94
N LEU A 8 86.01 -10.02 11.29
CA LEU A 8 84.73 -9.90 10.62
C LEU A 8 83.60 -9.73 11.64
N CYS A 9 82.92 -8.60 11.59
CA CYS A 9 81.63 -8.45 12.24
C CYS A 9 80.55 -8.71 11.20
N SER A 10 79.80 -9.81 11.40
CA SER A 10 78.57 -10.13 10.65
C SER A 10 77.45 -9.21 11.11
N LEU A 11 76.96 -8.37 10.23
CA LEU A 11 75.68 -7.65 10.42
C LEU A 11 74.52 -8.59 10.16
N SER A 12 73.78 -8.95 11.18
CA SER A 12 72.43 -9.56 11.05
C SER A 12 71.41 -8.44 10.89
N ALA A 13 70.88 -8.29 9.69
CA ALA A 13 69.77 -7.41 9.41
C ALA A 13 68.47 -8.06 9.90
N ALA A 14 67.91 -7.54 11.00
CA ALA A 14 66.56 -7.87 11.46
C ALA A 14 65.56 -7.04 10.64
N LEU A 15 64.77 -7.73 9.80
CA LEU A 15 63.56 -7.13 9.18
C LEU A 15 62.49 -6.98 10.25
N PRO A 16 61.85 -5.82 10.37
CA PRO A 16 60.65 -5.70 11.17
C PRO A 16 59.46 -6.29 10.40
N PHE A 17 58.85 -7.32 10.93
CA PHE A 17 57.52 -7.78 10.48
C PHE A 17 56.51 -6.72 10.88
N MET A 18 56.06 -5.93 9.91
CA MET A 18 54.86 -5.10 10.07
C MET A 18 53.65 -6.01 10.05
N LEU A 19 53.06 -6.23 11.21
CA LEU A 19 51.74 -6.82 11.34
C LEU A 19 50.73 -5.79 10.81
N ALA A 20 50.29 -5.95 9.56
CA ALA A 20 49.15 -5.22 9.02
C ALA A 20 47.90 -5.73 9.73
N ALA A 21 47.46 -5.04 10.78
CA ALA A 21 46.15 -5.24 11.36
C ALA A 21 45.13 -4.85 10.27
N ALA A 22 44.52 -5.86 9.66
CA ALA A 22 43.36 -5.68 8.82
C ALA A 22 42.25 -5.09 9.70
N LEU A 23 41.97 -3.81 9.55
CA LEU A 23 40.76 -3.18 10.05
C LEU A 23 39.59 -3.86 9.31
N ILE A 24 38.98 -4.87 9.92
CA ILE A 24 37.67 -5.35 9.53
C ILE A 24 36.73 -4.17 9.80
N PRO A 25 36.07 -3.58 8.77
CA PRO A 25 35.08 -2.58 9.04
C PRO A 25 34.04 -3.24 9.95
N ALA A 26 33.80 -2.66 11.11
CA ALA A 26 32.67 -3.04 11.95
C ALA A 26 31.44 -2.88 11.05
N ALA A 27 30.82 -3.99 10.70
CA ALA A 27 29.50 -3.96 10.09
C ALA A 27 28.63 -3.15 11.06
N CYS A 28 28.25 -1.94 10.67
CA CYS A 28 27.27 -1.18 11.41
C CYS A 28 26.05 -2.09 11.46
N ALA A 29 25.76 -2.65 12.62
CA ALA A 29 24.51 -3.38 12.82
C ALA A 29 23.40 -2.36 12.53
N GLN A 30 22.73 -2.53 11.41
CA GLN A 30 21.57 -1.72 11.06
C GLN A 30 20.58 -1.97 12.19
N GLU A 31 20.24 -0.91 12.92
CA GLU A 31 19.27 -1.00 14.01
C GLU A 31 17.98 -1.58 13.44
N ILE A 32 17.60 -2.75 13.90
CA ILE A 32 16.39 -3.44 13.44
C ILE A 32 15.23 -2.63 13.98
N MET A 33 14.50 -1.97 13.10
CA MET A 33 13.33 -1.19 13.49
C MET A 33 12.11 -2.10 13.61
N GLU A 34 11.42 -1.98 14.74
CA GLU A 34 10.18 -2.72 15.02
C GLU A 34 8.97 -1.78 15.00
N LEU A 35 7.87 -2.28 14.46
CA LEU A 35 6.54 -1.66 14.57
C LEU A 35 5.54 -2.71 15.11
N ASN A 36 4.87 -2.35 16.19
CA ASN A 36 3.89 -3.23 16.87
C ASN A 36 4.46 -4.62 17.21
N GLY A 37 5.75 -4.67 17.63
CA GLY A 37 6.44 -5.87 18.06
C GLY A 37 6.90 -6.82 16.95
N GLU A 38 6.91 -6.35 15.69
CA GLU A 38 7.43 -7.08 14.54
C GLU A 38 8.49 -6.27 13.82
N ASN A 39 9.53 -6.95 13.35
CA ASN A 39 10.60 -6.33 12.58
C ASN A 39 10.09 -5.82 11.22
N ILE A 40 10.49 -4.62 10.87
CA ILE A 40 10.33 -4.13 9.50
C ILE A 40 11.23 -4.96 8.57
N VAL A 41 10.68 -5.36 7.42
CA VAL A 41 11.38 -6.16 6.42
C VAL A 41 11.63 -5.30 5.18
N THR A 42 12.91 -5.21 4.77
CA THR A 42 13.27 -4.53 3.52
C THR A 42 13.92 -5.52 2.55
N ILE A 43 13.36 -5.60 1.33
CA ILE A 43 14.01 -6.27 0.21
C ILE A 43 14.67 -5.20 -0.65
N SER A 44 15.92 -5.43 -1.05
CA SER A 44 16.68 -4.50 -1.86
C SER A 44 17.38 -5.22 -3.01
N ARG A 45 17.57 -4.50 -4.10
CA ARG A 45 18.38 -4.93 -5.25
C ARG A 45 19.18 -3.76 -5.82
N VAL A 46 20.26 -4.06 -6.53
CA VAL A 46 21.04 -3.06 -7.26
C VAL A 46 20.47 -2.95 -8.69
N PRO A 47 20.22 -1.72 -9.20
CA PRO A 47 19.77 -1.55 -10.57
C PRO A 47 20.84 -2.07 -11.56
N SER A 48 20.37 -2.73 -12.60
CA SER A 48 21.23 -3.40 -13.60
C SER A 48 21.20 -2.73 -14.97
N ASN A 49 20.19 -1.91 -15.25
CA ASN A 49 20.04 -1.23 -16.53
C ASN A 49 20.03 0.30 -16.37
N PRO A 50 21.06 1.02 -16.85
CA PRO A 50 21.11 2.48 -16.71
C PRO A 50 20.13 3.24 -17.63
N ASN A 51 19.49 2.55 -18.59
CA ASN A 51 18.65 3.17 -19.62
C ASN A 51 17.15 3.09 -19.35
N ARG A 52 16.72 2.38 -18.30
CA ARG A 52 15.31 2.26 -17.93
C ARG A 52 15.15 2.36 -16.41
N PRO A 53 13.98 2.77 -15.91
CA PRO A 53 13.70 2.71 -14.49
C PRO A 53 13.69 1.25 -14.00
N GLU A 54 14.20 1.04 -12.79
CA GLU A 54 14.15 -0.25 -12.10
C GLU A 54 13.83 -0.03 -10.63
N PHE A 55 12.94 -0.84 -10.09
CA PHE A 55 12.73 -0.86 -8.64
C PHE A 55 14.00 -1.31 -7.93
N THR A 56 14.28 -0.70 -6.79
CA THR A 56 15.49 -0.96 -5.99
C THR A 56 15.20 -1.45 -4.59
N SER A 57 14.07 -1.07 -4.01
CA SER A 57 13.68 -1.58 -2.70
C SER A 57 12.18 -1.52 -2.45
N ILE A 58 11.74 -2.38 -1.52
CA ILE A 58 10.41 -2.35 -0.91
C ILE A 58 10.56 -2.59 0.58
N THR A 59 9.88 -1.80 1.40
CA THR A 59 9.89 -1.90 2.85
C THR A 59 8.50 -2.23 3.35
N VAL A 60 8.37 -3.28 4.13
CA VAL A 60 7.10 -3.84 4.63
C VAL A 60 7.11 -3.87 6.15
N ALA A 61 5.97 -3.55 6.76
CA ALA A 61 5.71 -3.62 8.20
C ALA A 61 4.77 -4.78 8.56
N PRO A 62 5.28 -5.96 8.90
CA PRO A 62 4.43 -7.11 9.27
C PRO A 62 3.57 -6.86 10.50
N GLY A 63 4.04 -6.07 11.45
CA GLY A 63 3.27 -5.69 12.64
C GLY A 63 2.13 -4.69 12.37
N ARG A 64 1.95 -4.27 11.12
CA ARG A 64 0.93 -3.28 10.70
C ARG A 64 0.13 -3.80 9.51
N GLY A 65 -0.39 -5.02 9.60
CA GLY A 65 -1.24 -5.60 8.54
C GLY A 65 -0.50 -5.82 7.22
N MET A 66 0.80 -6.13 7.26
CA MET A 66 1.68 -6.24 6.07
C MET A 66 1.81 -4.94 5.25
N GLU A 67 1.59 -3.79 5.88
CA GLU A 67 1.65 -2.49 5.21
C GLU A 67 2.98 -2.28 4.47
N VAL A 68 2.89 -1.76 3.23
CA VAL A 68 4.06 -1.36 2.46
C VAL A 68 4.39 0.09 2.79
N LEU A 69 5.45 0.32 3.56
CA LEU A 69 5.82 1.66 4.02
C LEU A 69 6.52 2.48 2.92
N GLN A 70 7.32 1.84 2.07
CA GLN A 70 8.02 2.52 0.99
C GLN A 70 8.32 1.59 -0.18
N ILE A 71 8.29 2.13 -1.37
CA ILE A 71 8.78 1.55 -2.62
C ILE A 71 9.75 2.55 -3.24
N THR A 72 10.97 2.12 -3.59
CA THR A 72 11.96 2.97 -4.24
C THR A 72 12.32 2.42 -5.61
N ALA A 73 12.48 3.31 -6.59
CA ALA A 73 12.93 2.96 -7.94
C ALA A 73 14.06 3.88 -8.39
N ASN A 74 15.04 3.34 -9.12
CA ASN A 74 16.10 4.10 -9.74
C ASN A 74 15.66 4.56 -11.14
N PHE A 75 15.71 5.86 -11.39
CA PHE A 75 15.38 6.47 -12.69
C PHE A 75 16.64 6.93 -13.40
N PRO A 76 16.78 6.68 -14.72
CA PRO A 76 17.92 7.12 -15.53
C PRO A 76 18.19 8.62 -15.39
N GLY A 77 19.42 8.98 -15.03
CA GLY A 77 19.86 10.38 -14.88
C GLY A 77 19.33 11.10 -13.63
N ARG A 78 18.55 10.41 -12.79
CA ARG A 78 17.96 11.00 -11.58
C ARG A 78 18.35 10.25 -10.29
N GLY A 79 18.68 8.96 -10.39
CA GLY A 79 18.96 8.12 -9.24
C GLY A 79 17.67 7.57 -8.59
N ASN A 80 17.75 7.24 -7.31
CA ASN A 80 16.63 6.68 -6.55
C ASN A 80 15.54 7.73 -6.29
N VAL A 81 14.31 7.33 -6.53
CA VAL A 81 13.09 8.10 -6.33
C VAL A 81 12.13 7.27 -5.50
N ASP A 82 11.56 7.86 -4.46
CA ASP A 82 10.50 7.26 -3.68
C ASP A 82 9.19 7.25 -4.49
N VAL A 83 8.65 6.06 -4.68
CA VAL A 83 7.41 5.85 -5.45
C VAL A 83 6.20 6.16 -4.58
N LEU A 84 6.29 5.87 -3.27
CA LEU A 84 5.25 6.24 -2.31
C LEU A 84 5.62 7.56 -1.61
N ALA A 85 4.62 8.38 -1.35
CA ALA A 85 4.73 9.63 -0.57
C ALA A 85 4.63 9.31 0.92
N SER A 86 5.61 8.59 1.43
CA SER A 86 5.70 8.18 2.83
C SER A 86 6.77 8.97 3.57
N PRO A 87 6.57 9.34 4.84
CA PRO A 87 7.64 9.87 5.68
C PRO A 87 8.80 8.88 5.80
N ASP A 88 9.93 9.32 6.35
CA ASP A 88 11.00 8.37 6.67
C ASP A 88 10.59 7.39 7.80
N LEU A 89 11.27 6.25 7.89
CA LEU A 89 10.90 5.18 8.82
C LEU A 89 10.93 5.62 10.29
N GLY A 90 11.85 6.52 10.67
CA GLY A 90 11.93 7.05 12.02
C GLY A 90 10.74 7.96 12.35
N GLU A 91 10.32 8.78 11.41
CA GLU A 91 9.14 9.62 11.53
C GLU A 91 7.85 8.77 11.59
N ILE A 92 7.72 7.77 10.70
CA ILE A 92 6.61 6.81 10.75
C ILE A 92 6.50 6.17 12.13
N LYS A 93 7.61 5.64 12.66
CA LYS A 93 7.61 5.02 13.98
C LYS A 93 7.14 5.98 15.05
N ASN A 94 7.67 7.20 15.08
CA ASN A 94 7.27 8.21 16.06
C ASN A 94 5.78 8.56 15.95
N MET A 95 5.25 8.70 14.74
CA MET A 95 3.83 8.96 14.51
C MET A 95 2.94 7.81 15.01
N LEU A 96 3.28 6.58 14.65
CA LEU A 96 2.52 5.38 15.04
C LEU A 96 2.58 5.12 16.55
N ASP A 97 3.71 5.38 17.20
CA ASP A 97 3.86 5.18 18.64
C ASP A 97 3.16 6.26 19.47
N SER A 98 3.04 7.50 18.96
CA SER A 98 2.56 8.65 19.74
C SER A 98 1.14 9.13 19.39
N GLN A 99 0.66 8.88 18.17
CA GLN A 99 -0.56 9.51 17.64
C GLN A 99 -1.60 8.50 17.13
N ASP A 100 -1.23 7.20 17.09
CA ASP A 100 -2.11 6.19 16.52
C ASP A 100 -3.28 5.88 17.46
N THR A 101 -4.42 5.53 16.86
CA THR A 101 -5.60 5.08 17.57
C THR A 101 -5.49 3.60 17.98
N PRO A 102 -6.34 3.11 18.90
CA PRO A 102 -6.42 1.68 19.20
C PRO A 102 -6.65 0.80 17.96
N ASN A 103 -7.37 1.31 16.96
CA ASN A 103 -7.68 0.59 15.72
C ASN A 103 -6.56 0.65 14.67
N GLY A 104 -5.53 1.48 14.86
CA GLY A 104 -4.46 1.66 13.89
C GLY A 104 -4.78 2.64 12.76
N ASP A 105 -5.74 3.54 12.96
CA ASP A 105 -6.28 4.42 11.89
C ASP A 105 -5.26 5.38 11.29
N LEU A 106 -4.12 5.61 11.94
CA LEU A 106 -3.05 6.41 11.37
C LEU A 106 -2.31 5.64 10.26
N GLY A 107 -2.27 4.30 10.33
CA GLY A 107 -1.56 3.46 9.36
C GLY A 107 -1.99 3.71 7.92
N TYR A 108 -3.29 3.78 7.64
CA TYR A 108 -3.74 4.00 6.27
C TYR A 108 -3.33 5.35 5.65
N ARG A 109 -2.75 6.26 6.43
CA ARG A 109 -2.23 7.57 5.95
C ARG A 109 -0.74 7.54 5.63
N LEU A 110 -0.08 6.41 5.81
CA LEU A 110 1.35 6.23 5.67
C LEU A 110 1.62 5.12 4.65
N GLY A 111 2.46 5.38 3.65
CA GLY A 111 2.80 4.36 2.67
C GLY A 111 1.61 3.80 1.89
N ALA A 112 1.31 2.52 2.11
CA ALA A 112 0.27 1.78 1.39
C ALA A 112 -0.29 0.62 2.25
N ALA A 113 -1.32 0.90 3.03
CA ALA A 113 -1.99 -0.07 3.88
C ALA A 113 -2.90 -1.01 3.09
N PHE A 114 -3.02 -2.26 3.54
CA PHE A 114 -4.06 -3.18 3.06
C PHE A 114 -5.35 -2.99 3.86
N LEU A 115 -6.47 -2.94 3.14
CA LEU A 115 -7.80 -2.68 3.68
C LEU A 115 -8.64 -3.94 3.56
N VAL A 116 -8.82 -4.65 4.66
CA VAL A 116 -9.54 -5.94 4.74
C VAL A 116 -10.33 -5.95 6.05
N PRO A 117 -11.56 -6.45 6.10
CA PRO A 117 -12.38 -7.13 5.09
C PRO A 117 -13.23 -6.18 4.24
N TYR A 118 -13.05 -4.87 4.36
CA TYR A 118 -13.68 -3.85 3.54
C TYR A 118 -12.77 -2.63 3.38
N PRO A 119 -12.58 -2.12 2.18
CA PRO A 119 -12.08 -0.76 1.94
C PRO A 119 -13.20 0.28 2.04
N ASN A 120 -12.79 1.55 2.00
CA ASN A 120 -13.68 2.69 2.01
C ASN A 120 -14.51 2.78 3.32
N ARG A 121 -15.73 3.27 3.26
CA ARG A 121 -16.59 3.61 4.39
C ARG A 121 -17.77 2.66 4.50
N ILE A 122 -18.23 2.43 5.73
CA ILE A 122 -19.49 1.73 6.02
C ILE A 122 -20.28 2.57 7.02
N ARG A 123 -21.52 2.89 6.66
CA ARG A 123 -22.52 3.58 7.48
C ARG A 123 -23.33 2.56 8.29
N GLY A 124 -23.87 3.00 9.43
CA GLY A 124 -24.72 2.13 10.25
C GLY A 124 -25.36 2.86 11.41
N THR A 125 -26.05 2.11 12.26
CA THR A 125 -26.65 2.63 13.48
C THR A 125 -25.61 2.67 14.60
N LEU A 126 -25.30 3.87 15.11
CA LEU A 126 -24.33 4.06 16.19
C LEU A 126 -24.80 3.47 17.51
N SER A 127 -23.87 2.91 18.26
CA SER A 127 -24.04 2.57 19.67
C SER A 127 -24.23 3.83 20.52
N ALA A 128 -24.80 3.68 21.72
CA ALA A 128 -25.07 4.80 22.62
C ALA A 128 -23.81 5.57 23.03
N ASP A 129 -22.64 4.91 23.07
CA ASP A 129 -21.34 5.52 23.37
C ASP A 129 -20.61 6.05 22.12
N GLY A 130 -21.17 5.85 20.94
CA GLY A 130 -20.62 6.30 19.65
C GLY A 130 -19.32 5.60 19.23
N LYS A 131 -18.95 4.48 19.86
CA LYS A 131 -17.69 3.79 19.56
C LYS A 131 -17.82 2.72 18.50
N THR A 132 -19.01 2.15 18.34
CA THR A 132 -19.32 1.15 17.35
C THR A 132 -20.55 1.54 16.55
N LEU A 133 -20.74 0.90 15.43
CA LEU A 133 -21.97 0.94 14.65
C LEU A 133 -22.39 -0.46 14.25
N THR A 134 -23.66 -0.63 13.95
CA THR A 134 -24.21 -1.86 13.38
C THR A 134 -24.74 -1.61 11.99
N THR A 135 -24.44 -2.56 11.09
CA THR A 135 -24.97 -2.62 9.74
C THR A 135 -25.47 -4.04 9.48
N GLU A 136 -26.10 -4.28 8.34
CA GLU A 136 -26.67 -5.59 8.00
C GLU A 136 -26.15 -6.10 6.66
N TRP A 137 -25.82 -7.38 6.61
CA TRP A 137 -25.54 -8.09 5.40
C TRP A 137 -26.39 -9.36 5.33
N ARG A 138 -27.31 -9.46 4.36
CA ARG A 138 -28.19 -10.61 4.14
C ARG A 138 -28.96 -11.07 5.40
N GLY A 139 -29.38 -10.11 6.23
CA GLY A 139 -30.08 -10.37 7.48
C GLY A 139 -29.19 -10.72 8.68
N HIS A 140 -27.87 -10.72 8.52
CA HIS A 140 -26.90 -10.87 9.61
C HIS A 140 -26.39 -9.47 10.04
N THR A 141 -26.41 -9.22 11.34
CA THR A 141 -25.88 -7.98 11.91
C THR A 141 -24.35 -8.03 11.97
N ILE A 142 -23.70 -7.00 11.47
CA ILE A 142 -22.26 -6.76 11.58
C ILE A 142 -22.05 -5.56 12.49
N THR A 143 -21.18 -5.69 13.50
CA THR A 143 -20.82 -4.60 14.42
C THR A 143 -19.39 -4.15 14.16
N LEU A 144 -19.21 -2.89 13.77
CA LEU A 144 -17.92 -2.33 13.36
C LEU A 144 -17.48 -1.20 14.30
N PRO A 145 -16.17 -0.95 14.48
CA PRO A 145 -15.68 0.27 15.09
C PRO A 145 -16.13 1.50 14.29
N ALA A 146 -16.72 2.49 14.96
CA ALA A 146 -17.04 3.80 14.38
C ALA A 146 -15.80 4.69 14.48
N ASN A 147 -14.75 4.32 13.74
CA ASN A 147 -13.40 4.85 13.89
C ASN A 147 -13.15 6.17 13.12
N ASN A 148 -14.09 6.60 12.28
CA ASN A 148 -13.94 7.85 11.53
C ASN A 148 -15.17 8.76 11.71
N ILE A 149 -14.98 10.05 11.39
CA ILE A 149 -16.02 11.07 11.41
C ILE A 149 -15.74 12.07 10.29
N GLY A 150 -16.78 12.57 9.65
CA GLY A 150 -16.66 13.63 8.64
C GLY A 150 -16.11 14.94 9.22
N LYS A 151 -15.77 15.87 8.34
CA LYS A 151 -14.97 17.05 8.67
C LYS A 151 -15.79 18.19 9.30
N LEU A 152 -17.09 18.25 9.05
CA LEU A 152 -17.94 19.34 9.53
C LEU A 152 -18.55 19.04 10.90
N PRO A 153 -18.91 20.07 11.69
CA PRO A 153 -19.66 19.89 12.93
C PRO A 153 -20.98 19.15 12.68
N GLY A 154 -21.23 18.09 13.45
CA GLY A 154 -22.42 17.25 13.28
C GLY A 154 -22.30 16.16 12.21
N ALA A 155 -21.11 16.00 11.62
CA ALA A 155 -20.84 14.93 10.67
C ALA A 155 -21.07 13.54 11.25
N GLU A 156 -21.43 12.61 10.41
CA GLU A 156 -21.75 11.23 10.77
C GLU A 156 -20.49 10.41 11.10
N ARG A 157 -20.53 9.70 12.24
CA ARG A 157 -19.51 8.67 12.52
C ARG A 157 -19.77 7.43 11.70
N HIS A 158 -18.69 6.83 11.23
CA HIS A 158 -18.74 5.64 10.37
C HIS A 158 -17.52 4.74 10.56
N ALA A 159 -17.63 3.51 10.08
CA ALA A 159 -16.49 2.60 9.99
C ALA A 159 -15.70 2.89 8.72
N MET A 160 -14.36 2.75 8.77
CA MET A 160 -13.49 3.07 7.63
C MET A 160 -12.26 2.16 7.58
N HIS A 161 -11.95 1.70 6.36
CA HIS A 161 -10.68 1.05 5.98
C HIS A 161 -10.34 -0.26 6.69
N GLY A 162 -11.35 -1.08 6.97
CA GLY A 162 -11.12 -2.46 7.41
C GLY A 162 -10.70 -2.62 8.86
N LEU A 163 -10.16 -3.78 9.18
CA LEU A 163 -9.95 -4.23 10.56
C LEU A 163 -8.54 -4.80 10.80
N ILE A 164 -7.61 -4.65 9.84
CA ILE A 164 -6.26 -5.24 9.96
C ILE A 164 -5.13 -4.21 10.08
N LEU A 165 -5.42 -2.92 10.12
CA LEU A 165 -4.40 -1.85 10.11
C LEU A 165 -3.36 -1.96 11.23
N LYS A 166 -3.67 -2.68 12.31
CA LYS A 166 -2.77 -2.94 13.44
C LYS A 166 -2.59 -4.45 13.72
N ALA A 167 -2.98 -5.28 12.76
CA ALA A 167 -2.82 -6.71 12.90
C ALA A 167 -1.34 -7.10 12.80
N ARG A 168 -0.92 -8.05 13.66
CA ARG A 168 0.37 -8.71 13.56
C ARG A 168 0.29 -9.82 12.52
N THR A 169 1.43 -10.12 11.91
CA THR A 169 1.53 -11.13 10.87
C THR A 169 2.35 -12.31 11.39
N ASP A 170 1.81 -13.49 11.27
CA ASP A 170 2.50 -14.73 11.58
C ASP A 170 3.26 -15.26 10.37
N ASP A 171 4.17 -16.21 10.58
CA ASP A 171 4.93 -16.91 9.53
C ASP A 171 5.61 -15.99 8.51
N VAL A 172 6.10 -14.84 8.96
CA VAL A 172 6.79 -13.88 8.07
C VAL A 172 8.06 -14.53 7.52
N LYS A 173 8.15 -14.60 6.20
CA LYS A 173 9.32 -15.13 5.49
C LYS A 173 9.81 -14.13 4.47
N GLN A 174 11.11 -13.90 4.48
CA GLN A 174 11.79 -13.10 3.49
C GLN A 174 12.65 -14.01 2.62
N GLN A 175 12.48 -13.89 1.30
CA GLN A 175 13.35 -14.52 0.32
C GLN A 175 13.88 -13.43 -0.59
N GLY A 176 15.19 -13.32 -0.71
CA GLY A 176 15.84 -12.29 -1.51
C GLY A 176 17.05 -12.82 -2.28
N GLY A 177 17.46 -12.07 -3.30
CA GLY A 177 18.61 -12.32 -4.13
C GLY A 177 18.94 -11.13 -5.00
N THR A 178 19.94 -11.24 -5.87
CA THR A 178 20.41 -10.14 -6.73
C THR A 178 19.34 -9.59 -7.69
N GLY A 179 18.36 -10.42 -8.07
CA GLY A 179 17.27 -10.06 -8.97
C GLY A 179 16.05 -9.41 -8.28
N GLY A 180 16.01 -9.41 -6.96
CA GLY A 180 14.87 -8.97 -6.14
C GLY A 180 14.50 -10.01 -5.09
N GLY A 181 13.22 -10.09 -4.72
CA GLY A 181 12.77 -11.05 -3.70
C GLY A 181 11.30 -10.89 -3.36
N GLN A 182 10.88 -11.55 -2.29
CA GLN A 182 9.52 -11.46 -1.78
C GLN A 182 9.46 -11.52 -0.25
N VAL A 183 8.42 -10.92 0.32
CA VAL A 183 7.99 -11.11 1.70
C VAL A 183 6.65 -11.80 1.68
N THR A 184 6.49 -12.85 2.45
CA THR A 184 5.21 -13.53 2.67
C THR A 184 4.88 -13.54 4.15
N GLY A 185 3.59 -13.63 4.47
CA GLY A 185 3.11 -13.76 5.84
C GLY A 185 1.64 -14.12 5.90
N VAL A 186 1.18 -14.52 7.07
CA VAL A 186 -0.20 -14.91 7.31
C VAL A 186 -0.75 -14.08 8.47
N ILE A 187 -1.96 -13.55 8.32
CA ILE A 187 -2.72 -12.98 9.42
C ILE A 187 -3.89 -13.93 9.70
N HIS A 188 -3.87 -14.56 10.86
CA HIS A 188 -5.00 -15.32 11.37
C HIS A 188 -6.01 -14.34 11.99
N ALA A 189 -6.80 -13.69 11.12
CA ALA A 189 -7.69 -12.61 11.54
C ALA A 189 -8.86 -13.11 12.41
N GLY A 190 -9.15 -14.41 12.38
CA GLY A 190 -10.29 -14.96 13.07
C GLY A 190 -11.58 -14.29 12.59
N ASP A 191 -12.48 -13.95 13.49
CA ASP A 191 -13.68 -13.14 13.23
C ASP A 191 -13.40 -11.63 13.35
N PHE A 192 -12.15 -11.21 13.16
CA PHE A 192 -11.68 -9.82 13.33
C PHE A 192 -12.05 -9.23 14.70
N GLY A 193 -11.88 -10.03 15.75
CA GLY A 193 -12.18 -9.62 17.13
C GLY A 193 -13.67 -9.51 17.44
N GLY A 194 -14.52 -10.28 16.77
CA GLY A 194 -15.97 -10.26 16.90
C GLY A 194 -16.67 -9.24 16.00
N HIS A 195 -15.93 -8.68 15.05
CA HIS A 195 -16.43 -7.63 14.13
C HIS A 195 -16.84 -8.16 12.76
N TRP A 196 -16.72 -9.49 12.52
CA TRP A 196 -17.08 -10.10 11.24
C TRP A 196 -17.84 -11.41 11.42
N LEU A 197 -18.47 -11.91 10.35
CA LEU A 197 -19.44 -13.01 10.45
C LEU A 197 -18.80 -14.40 10.51
N SER A 198 -17.56 -14.55 10.01
CA SER A 198 -16.86 -15.83 10.01
C SER A 198 -15.38 -15.62 10.33
N LYS A 199 -14.63 -16.72 10.39
CA LYS A 199 -13.18 -16.68 10.65
C LYS A 199 -12.42 -16.69 9.34
N THR A 200 -11.43 -15.77 9.23
CA THR A 200 -10.66 -15.56 8.02
C THR A 200 -9.17 -15.72 8.29
N ASP A 201 -8.47 -16.42 7.40
CA ASP A 201 -7.01 -16.34 7.25
C ASP A 201 -6.67 -15.52 6.01
N LEU A 202 -5.67 -14.63 6.16
CA LEU A 202 -5.17 -13.77 5.09
C LEU A 202 -3.73 -14.14 4.77
N PHE A 203 -3.47 -14.49 3.51
CA PHE A 203 -2.13 -14.84 3.03
C PHE A 203 -1.61 -13.72 2.15
N PHE A 204 -0.48 -13.14 2.54
CA PHE A 204 0.16 -12.05 1.84
C PHE A 204 1.39 -12.51 1.07
N THR A 205 1.55 -12.01 -0.15
CA THR A 205 2.78 -12.11 -0.93
C THR A 205 3.07 -10.75 -1.55
N ILE A 206 4.21 -10.16 -1.17
CA ILE A 206 4.68 -8.88 -1.70
C ILE A 206 6.04 -9.14 -2.35
N SER A 207 6.18 -8.90 -3.65
CA SER A 207 7.39 -9.22 -4.39
C SER A 207 7.97 -8.01 -5.12
N LEU A 208 9.30 -8.01 -5.23
CA LEU A 208 10.10 -7.01 -5.90
C LEU A 208 10.93 -7.67 -7.00
N THR A 209 10.81 -7.18 -8.22
CA THR A 209 11.72 -7.45 -9.34
C THR A 209 12.28 -6.14 -9.88
N ALA A 210 13.13 -6.19 -10.93
CA ALA A 210 13.59 -4.97 -11.60
C ALA A 210 12.42 -4.16 -12.17
N GLU A 211 11.42 -4.83 -12.72
CA GLU A 211 10.37 -4.21 -13.53
C GLU A 211 9.08 -3.97 -12.74
N ASN A 212 8.82 -4.78 -11.70
CA ASN A 212 7.52 -4.77 -11.04
C ASN A 212 7.64 -4.92 -9.52
N VAL A 213 6.69 -4.31 -8.82
CA VAL A 213 6.28 -4.68 -7.48
C VAL A 213 4.89 -5.30 -7.58
N ASP A 214 4.73 -6.51 -7.06
CA ASP A 214 3.44 -7.20 -6.99
C ASP A 214 2.99 -7.31 -5.54
N ALA A 215 1.73 -6.97 -5.29
CA ALA A 215 1.06 -7.14 -4.01
C ALA A 215 -0.13 -8.08 -4.20
N THR A 216 -0.14 -9.20 -3.48
CA THR A 216 -1.18 -10.23 -3.55
C THR A 216 -1.69 -10.55 -2.15
N VAL A 217 -3.00 -10.61 -2.00
CA VAL A 217 -3.68 -11.04 -0.76
C VAL A 217 -4.72 -12.10 -1.11
N GLU A 218 -4.59 -13.30 -0.55
CA GLU A 218 -5.64 -14.31 -0.56
C GLU A 218 -6.36 -14.27 0.79
N ALA A 219 -7.69 -14.08 0.77
CA ALA A 219 -8.56 -14.23 1.93
C ALA A 219 -9.27 -15.57 1.86
N ARG A 220 -9.20 -16.36 2.92
CA ARG A 220 -9.82 -17.68 3.02
C ARG A 220 -10.76 -17.74 4.22
N ASN A 221 -12.00 -18.08 3.99
CA ASN A 221 -12.95 -18.36 5.05
C ASN A 221 -12.62 -19.72 5.70
N VAL A 222 -12.12 -19.69 6.92
CA VAL A 222 -11.77 -20.89 7.72
C VAL A 222 -12.78 -21.15 8.84
N GLY A 223 -13.87 -20.38 8.87
CA GLY A 223 -14.99 -20.56 9.81
C GLY A 223 -16.11 -21.40 9.24
N THR A 224 -17.30 -21.23 9.81
CA THR A 224 -18.48 -22.08 9.53
C THR A 224 -19.61 -21.33 8.85
N GLU A 225 -19.57 -20.00 8.81
CA GLU A 225 -20.61 -19.15 8.27
C GLU A 225 -20.17 -18.51 6.94
N ASP A 226 -21.13 -18.14 6.10
CA ASP A 226 -20.87 -17.30 4.94
C ASP A 226 -20.43 -15.90 5.41
N GLU A 227 -19.47 -15.30 4.73
CA GLU A 227 -19.02 -13.94 5.04
C GLU A 227 -18.88 -13.06 3.79
N PRO A 228 -19.16 -11.74 3.88
CA PRO A 228 -18.78 -10.80 2.86
C PRO A 228 -17.27 -10.52 2.96
N MET A 229 -16.57 -10.40 1.83
CA MET A 229 -15.15 -10.13 1.81
C MET A 229 -14.82 -9.12 0.73
N ALA A 230 -14.05 -8.11 1.09
CA ALA A 230 -13.42 -7.23 0.13
C ALA A 230 -11.99 -6.89 0.53
N ILE A 231 -11.18 -6.62 -0.48
CA ILE A 231 -9.76 -6.33 -0.32
C ILE A 231 -9.42 -5.10 -1.17
N ALA A 232 -8.60 -4.22 -0.62
CA ALA A 232 -7.96 -3.16 -1.34
C ALA A 232 -6.57 -2.86 -0.80
N TRP A 233 -5.84 -2.03 -1.51
CA TRP A 233 -4.56 -1.47 -1.13
C TRP A 233 -4.61 0.04 -1.31
N HIS A 234 -4.07 0.82 -0.34
CA HIS A 234 -4.21 2.27 -0.26
C HIS A 234 -2.87 3.02 -0.46
N PRO A 235 -2.20 2.87 -1.62
CA PRO A 235 -0.92 3.51 -1.87
C PRO A 235 -1.08 5.00 -2.15
N TYR A 236 -0.25 5.81 -1.49
CA TYR A 236 -0.07 7.22 -1.80
C TYR A 236 1.11 7.37 -2.76
N PHE A 237 0.84 7.47 -4.06
CA PHE A 237 1.89 7.64 -5.07
C PHE A 237 2.44 9.05 -5.05
N ASN A 238 3.75 9.16 -4.94
CA ASN A 238 4.49 10.42 -4.92
C ASN A 238 4.38 11.15 -6.27
N LEU A 239 4.34 12.47 -6.22
CA LEU A 239 4.42 13.35 -7.38
C LEU A 239 5.76 14.12 -7.33
N PRO A 240 6.84 13.57 -7.91
CA PRO A 240 8.20 14.03 -7.64
C PRO A 240 8.53 15.44 -8.15
N SER A 241 7.73 16.02 -9.05
CA SER A 241 7.86 17.44 -9.44
C SER A 241 7.36 18.40 -8.35
N GLY A 242 6.46 17.91 -7.48
CA GLY A 242 5.74 18.73 -6.52
C GLY A 242 4.65 19.62 -7.15
N ASP A 243 4.50 19.60 -8.48
CA ASP A 243 3.45 20.34 -9.21
C ASP A 243 2.39 19.36 -9.75
N ARG A 244 1.36 19.12 -8.94
CA ARG A 244 0.27 18.25 -9.32
C ARG A 244 -0.59 18.78 -10.48
N THR A 245 -0.56 20.08 -10.78
CA THR A 245 -1.43 20.68 -11.81
C THR A 245 -1.12 20.13 -13.20
N GLN A 246 0.11 19.71 -13.44
CA GLN A 246 0.57 19.14 -14.72
C GLN A 246 0.59 17.61 -14.70
N VAL A 247 0.43 17.00 -13.53
CA VAL A 247 0.38 15.55 -13.41
C VAL A 247 -0.89 15.03 -14.09
N ARG A 248 -0.71 14.03 -14.93
CA ARG A 248 -1.80 13.41 -15.70
C ARG A 248 -2.14 12.04 -15.11
N VAL A 249 -3.44 11.77 -15.04
CA VAL A 249 -3.96 10.47 -14.63
C VAL A 249 -4.85 9.92 -15.73
N SER A 250 -4.78 8.62 -15.99
CA SER A 250 -5.79 7.91 -16.78
C SER A 250 -6.39 6.77 -15.98
N ILE A 251 -7.72 6.68 -16.01
CA ILE A 251 -8.50 5.66 -15.31
C ILE A 251 -9.40 4.96 -16.34
N PRO A 252 -9.31 3.63 -16.49
CA PRO A 252 -10.09 2.88 -17.47
C PRO A 252 -11.49 2.57 -16.94
N ALA A 253 -12.30 3.60 -16.70
CA ALA A 253 -13.67 3.44 -16.21
C ALA A 253 -14.59 4.51 -16.79
N ASP A 254 -15.84 4.15 -17.07
CA ASP A 254 -16.80 5.01 -17.74
C ASP A 254 -17.80 5.68 -16.81
N SER A 255 -17.77 5.35 -15.52
CA SER A 255 -18.72 5.87 -14.54
C SER A 255 -18.07 6.04 -13.16
N THR A 256 -18.74 6.83 -12.31
CA THR A 256 -18.42 7.04 -10.90
C THR A 256 -19.65 6.82 -10.04
N ALA A 257 -19.45 6.40 -8.80
CA ALA A 257 -20.47 6.48 -7.76
C ALA A 257 -20.63 7.96 -7.36
N GLU A 258 -21.88 8.50 -7.49
CA GLU A 258 -22.18 9.83 -7.01
C GLU A 258 -22.12 9.87 -5.47
N VAL A 259 -21.43 10.87 -4.91
CA VAL A 259 -21.34 11.06 -3.44
C VAL A 259 -22.20 12.24 -3.00
N ASP A 260 -22.69 12.20 -1.76
CA ASP A 260 -23.51 13.26 -1.14
C ASP A 260 -22.72 14.55 -0.86
N GLY A 261 -21.42 14.50 -0.96
CA GLY A 261 -20.48 15.60 -0.75
C GLY A 261 -19.12 15.10 -0.25
N TYR A 262 -18.19 16.03 -0.05
CA TYR A 262 -16.83 15.69 0.40
C TYR A 262 -16.61 15.87 1.91
N ASP A 263 -17.68 15.96 2.68
CA ASP A 263 -17.59 15.90 4.13
C ASP A 263 -17.52 14.46 4.65
N ASN A 264 -18.54 13.67 4.35
CA ASN A 264 -18.60 12.23 4.71
C ASN A 264 -18.21 11.31 3.57
N VAL A 265 -18.43 11.75 2.32
CA VAL A 265 -18.15 10.98 1.08
C VAL A 265 -18.97 9.68 1.01
N PHE A 266 -20.25 9.74 1.40
CA PHE A 266 -21.14 8.60 1.23
C PHE A 266 -21.78 8.59 -0.15
N PRO A 267 -21.94 7.39 -0.74
CA PRO A 267 -22.61 7.27 -2.03
C PRO A 267 -24.10 7.60 -1.92
N THR A 268 -24.67 8.14 -2.99
CA THR A 268 -26.12 8.35 -3.10
C THR A 268 -26.87 7.14 -3.66
N GLY A 269 -26.16 6.07 -4.01
CA GLY A 269 -26.68 4.91 -4.71
C GLY A 269 -26.78 5.07 -6.22
N LYS A 270 -26.35 6.23 -6.77
CA LYS A 270 -26.35 6.46 -8.21
C LYS A 270 -24.97 6.24 -8.80
N ILE A 271 -24.95 5.58 -9.96
CA ILE A 271 -23.79 5.46 -10.83
C ILE A 271 -23.99 6.40 -11.98
N VAL A 272 -23.05 7.33 -12.20
CA VAL A 272 -23.15 8.39 -13.20
C VAL A 272 -22.01 8.30 -14.20
N SER A 273 -22.32 8.61 -15.49
CA SER A 273 -21.29 8.61 -16.53
C SER A 273 -20.24 9.69 -16.28
N VAL A 274 -18.97 9.36 -16.53
CA VAL A 274 -17.86 10.33 -16.47
C VAL A 274 -17.84 11.27 -17.68
N THR A 275 -18.52 10.92 -18.78
CA THR A 275 -18.43 11.62 -20.05
C THR A 275 -18.79 13.11 -19.93
N GLY A 276 -17.85 13.99 -20.32
CA GLY A 276 -18.01 15.45 -20.28
C GLY A 276 -17.98 16.06 -18.88
N THR A 277 -17.56 15.32 -17.87
CA THR A 277 -17.40 15.78 -16.48
C THR A 277 -15.93 15.91 -16.08
N LYS A 278 -15.67 16.47 -14.88
CA LYS A 278 -14.32 16.49 -14.29
C LYS A 278 -13.76 15.10 -14.00
N PHE A 279 -14.59 14.07 -14.05
CA PHE A 279 -14.24 12.68 -13.76
C PHE A 279 -13.80 11.88 -14.99
N ASP A 280 -13.83 12.47 -16.19
CA ASP A 280 -13.46 11.77 -17.42
C ASP A 280 -11.94 11.68 -17.59
N PHE A 281 -11.36 10.66 -16.98
CA PHE A 281 -9.92 10.36 -17.05
C PHE A 281 -9.57 9.29 -18.09
N ARG A 282 -10.44 8.98 -19.07
CA ARG A 282 -10.22 7.90 -20.03
C ARG A 282 -9.24 8.23 -21.14
N SER A 283 -9.00 9.50 -21.43
CA SER A 283 -8.19 9.93 -22.59
C SER A 283 -6.69 9.69 -22.39
N PRO A 284 -6.02 8.87 -23.22
CA PRO A 284 -4.56 8.74 -23.20
C PRO A 284 -3.87 10.06 -23.65
N PRO A 285 -2.69 10.40 -23.13
CA PRO A 285 -1.90 9.72 -22.11
C PRO A 285 -2.33 10.07 -20.67
N GLY A 286 -3.53 10.53 -20.46
CA GLY A 286 -4.11 10.94 -19.20
C GLY A 286 -4.58 12.40 -19.21
N VAL A 287 -5.42 12.75 -18.23
CA VAL A 287 -6.00 14.08 -18.03
C VAL A 287 -5.29 14.77 -16.87
N PRO A 288 -4.94 16.07 -16.96
CA PRO A 288 -4.32 16.78 -15.84
C PRO A 288 -5.23 16.77 -14.61
N LEU A 289 -4.66 16.50 -13.42
CA LEU A 289 -5.37 16.61 -12.15
C LEU A 289 -5.85 18.04 -11.86
N GLY A 290 -5.07 19.05 -12.33
CA GLY A 290 -5.36 20.44 -12.08
C GLY A 290 -5.45 20.76 -10.60
N THR A 291 -6.39 21.62 -10.23
CA THR A 291 -6.64 22.05 -8.84
C THR A 291 -7.89 21.40 -8.23
N ASN A 292 -8.52 20.46 -8.93
CA ASN A 292 -9.74 19.80 -8.43
C ASN A 292 -9.42 18.91 -7.22
N PHE A 293 -10.34 18.86 -6.28
CA PHE A 293 -10.36 17.86 -5.23
C PHE A 293 -11.05 16.59 -5.75
N PHE A 294 -10.47 15.44 -5.44
CA PHE A 294 -11.06 14.13 -5.68
C PHE A 294 -10.99 13.28 -4.41
N ASP A 295 -12.07 12.63 -4.09
CA ASP A 295 -12.23 11.53 -3.14
C ASP A 295 -13.41 10.71 -3.68
N ASP A 296 -13.19 10.10 -4.84
CA ASP A 296 -14.25 9.56 -5.68
C ASP A 296 -13.93 8.13 -6.12
N ASN A 297 -14.97 7.37 -6.42
CA ASN A 297 -14.93 5.95 -6.73
C ASN A 297 -15.36 5.72 -8.18
N TRP A 298 -14.41 5.34 -9.04
CA TRP A 298 -14.67 4.96 -10.43
C TRP A 298 -15.07 3.50 -10.51
N ASN A 299 -16.09 3.22 -11.33
CA ASN A 299 -16.64 1.88 -11.54
C ASN A 299 -16.98 1.63 -13.02
N HIS A 300 -17.53 0.46 -13.35
CA HIS A 300 -17.64 -0.02 -14.73
C HIS A 300 -16.27 0.04 -15.44
N ILE A 301 -15.32 -0.68 -14.84
CA ILE A 301 -13.92 -0.71 -15.27
C ILE A 301 -13.83 -1.43 -16.63
N ASP A 302 -13.13 -0.81 -17.58
CA ASP A 302 -12.78 -1.40 -18.87
C ASP A 302 -11.53 -2.28 -18.72
N TRP A 303 -11.77 -3.59 -18.69
CA TRP A 303 -10.74 -4.61 -18.54
C TRP A 303 -10.09 -4.94 -19.88
N GLN A 304 -8.82 -4.54 -20.05
CA GLN A 304 -8.03 -4.85 -21.25
C GLN A 304 -7.19 -6.12 -21.03
N LYS A 305 -7.51 -7.21 -21.75
CA LYS A 305 -6.77 -8.49 -21.65
C LYS A 305 -6.59 -9.00 -20.21
N LYS A 306 -7.64 -8.86 -19.39
CA LYS A 306 -7.67 -9.25 -17.95
C LYS A 306 -6.88 -8.31 -17.01
N THR A 307 -6.56 -7.10 -17.44
CA THR A 307 -5.95 -6.09 -16.58
C THR A 307 -6.70 -4.77 -16.66
N ALA A 308 -6.67 -4.01 -15.56
CA ALA A 308 -7.19 -2.65 -15.48
C ALA A 308 -6.06 -1.74 -15.01
N THR A 309 -5.54 -0.89 -15.91
CA THR A 309 -4.36 -0.07 -15.64
C THR A 309 -4.75 1.38 -15.40
N VAL A 310 -4.50 1.87 -14.19
CA VAL A 310 -4.44 3.30 -13.91
C VAL A 310 -3.03 3.79 -14.15
N ARG A 311 -2.88 4.87 -14.88
CA ARG A 311 -1.58 5.46 -15.17
C ARG A 311 -1.45 6.84 -14.56
N ILE A 312 -0.33 7.11 -13.91
CA ILE A 312 0.09 8.42 -13.42
C ILE A 312 1.30 8.85 -14.22
N VAL A 313 1.28 10.07 -14.76
CA VAL A 313 2.40 10.68 -15.48
C VAL A 313 2.70 12.04 -14.87
N ASP A 314 3.92 12.23 -14.39
CA ASP A 314 4.49 13.51 -13.97
C ASP A 314 5.51 13.96 -15.03
N PRO A 315 5.12 14.78 -16.01
CA PRO A 315 5.97 15.13 -17.15
C PRO A 315 7.22 15.93 -16.72
N ALA A 316 7.06 16.83 -15.76
CA ALA A 316 8.14 17.69 -15.27
C ALA A 316 9.23 16.87 -14.57
N ALA A 317 8.85 15.80 -13.91
CA ALA A 317 9.77 14.87 -13.26
C ALA A 317 10.25 13.75 -14.18
N ARG A 318 9.75 13.64 -15.41
CA ARG A 318 9.98 12.49 -16.31
C ARG A 318 9.72 11.16 -15.59
N TYR A 319 8.58 11.10 -14.90
CA TYR A 319 8.21 10.00 -14.03
C TYR A 319 6.82 9.48 -14.41
N GLY A 320 6.70 8.17 -14.50
CA GLY A 320 5.44 7.48 -14.76
C GLY A 320 5.29 6.24 -13.91
N VAL A 321 4.05 5.98 -13.47
CA VAL A 321 3.65 4.78 -12.73
C VAL A 321 2.39 4.21 -13.33
N ASP A 322 2.40 2.91 -13.60
CA ASP A 322 1.23 2.10 -13.93
C ASP A 322 0.84 1.28 -12.69
N ILE A 323 -0.41 1.38 -12.30
CA ILE A 323 -1.04 0.61 -11.24
C ILE A 323 -2.03 -0.34 -11.92
N ILE A 324 -1.73 -1.63 -11.89
CA ILE A 324 -2.37 -2.63 -12.73
C ILE A 324 -3.18 -3.59 -11.86
N GLY A 325 -4.50 -3.44 -11.86
CA GLY A 325 -5.42 -4.41 -11.28
C GLY A 325 -5.41 -5.70 -12.11
N MET A 326 -5.27 -6.85 -11.45
CA MET A 326 -5.14 -8.16 -12.08
C MET A 326 -6.23 -9.16 -11.63
N SER A 327 -7.02 -8.81 -10.63
CA SER A 327 -8.12 -9.63 -10.13
C SER A 327 -9.46 -9.13 -10.67
N PRO A 328 -10.27 -9.96 -11.33
CA PRO A 328 -11.55 -9.55 -11.92
C PRO A 328 -12.61 -9.14 -10.90
N GLU A 329 -12.42 -9.48 -9.63
CA GLU A 329 -13.25 -9.08 -8.50
C GLU A 329 -13.08 -7.59 -8.15
N ILE A 330 -12.05 -6.90 -8.65
CA ILE A 330 -11.92 -5.44 -8.53
C ILE A 330 -13.03 -4.77 -9.30
N LYS A 331 -13.93 -4.09 -8.61
CA LYS A 331 -15.10 -3.39 -9.19
C LYS A 331 -14.97 -1.88 -9.15
N ALA A 332 -14.00 -1.39 -8.37
CA ALA A 332 -13.82 0.04 -8.16
C ALA A 332 -12.35 0.45 -8.17
N ILE A 333 -12.12 1.69 -8.61
CA ILE A 333 -10.86 2.40 -8.46
C ILE A 333 -11.17 3.66 -7.67
N GLN A 334 -10.67 3.76 -6.44
CA GLN A 334 -10.76 4.97 -5.63
C GLN A 334 -9.58 5.88 -5.97
N MET A 335 -9.84 7.17 -6.13
CA MET A 335 -8.80 8.20 -6.21
C MET A 335 -9.02 9.23 -5.12
N TYR A 336 -8.00 9.41 -4.26
CA TYR A 336 -7.94 10.51 -3.31
C TYR A 336 -6.81 11.47 -3.70
N ALA A 337 -7.17 12.72 -4.04
CA ALA A 337 -6.23 13.70 -4.55
C ALA A 337 -6.59 15.13 -4.10
N PRO A 338 -6.17 15.54 -2.89
CA PRO A 338 -6.37 16.91 -2.40
C PRO A 338 -5.62 17.94 -3.27
N PRO A 339 -6.14 19.16 -3.45
CA PRO A 339 -5.57 20.15 -4.36
C PRO A 339 -4.12 20.55 -4.09
N THR A 340 -3.70 20.49 -2.84
CA THR A 340 -2.35 20.92 -2.40
C THR A 340 -1.40 19.75 -2.13
N ALA A 341 -1.88 18.50 -2.29
CA ALA A 341 -1.08 17.32 -2.02
C ALA A 341 0.00 17.10 -3.08
N LYS A 342 1.16 16.60 -2.65
CA LYS A 342 2.26 16.15 -3.52
C LYS A 342 2.17 14.64 -3.78
N PHE A 343 0.98 14.09 -3.66
CA PHE A 343 0.67 12.69 -3.91
C PHE A 343 -0.70 12.55 -4.57
N VAL A 344 -0.96 11.38 -5.08
CA VAL A 344 -2.29 10.88 -5.42
C VAL A 344 -2.43 9.45 -4.90
N ALA A 345 -3.48 9.15 -4.14
CA ALA A 345 -3.82 7.77 -3.80
C ALA A 345 -4.67 7.17 -4.92
N ILE A 346 -4.30 5.95 -5.34
CA ILE A 346 -5.04 5.16 -6.33
C ILE A 346 -5.22 3.76 -5.76
N GLU A 347 -6.46 3.38 -5.56
CA GLU A 347 -6.82 2.16 -4.85
C GLU A 347 -7.71 1.27 -5.74
N HIS A 348 -7.17 0.13 -6.14
CA HIS A 348 -7.98 -0.92 -6.79
C HIS A 348 -8.72 -1.70 -5.71
N GLN A 349 -10.04 -1.51 -5.63
CA GLN A 349 -10.89 -2.05 -4.58
C GLN A 349 -11.87 -3.09 -5.14
N TYR A 350 -12.24 -4.07 -4.33
CA TYR A 350 -13.33 -4.97 -4.67
C TYR A 350 -14.66 -4.22 -4.64
N ASN A 351 -14.95 -3.49 -3.55
CA ASN A 351 -16.25 -2.88 -3.35
C ASN A 351 -16.30 -1.36 -3.57
N PHE A 352 -17.49 -0.87 -3.78
CA PHE A 352 -17.86 0.54 -3.74
C PHE A 352 -17.89 1.03 -2.28
N GLY A 353 -17.93 2.36 -2.08
CA GLY A 353 -18.19 2.93 -0.76
C GLY A 353 -19.54 2.48 -0.20
N ASP A 354 -19.62 2.28 1.12
CA ASP A 354 -20.81 1.83 1.85
C ASP A 354 -21.51 0.61 1.21
N PRO A 355 -20.83 -0.52 1.04
CA PRO A 355 -21.31 -1.63 0.22
C PRO A 355 -22.58 -2.28 0.76
N PHE A 356 -22.95 -2.03 2.01
CA PHE A 356 -24.17 -2.52 2.66
C PHE A 356 -25.28 -1.47 2.71
N GLY A 357 -25.03 -0.29 2.15
CA GLY A 357 -25.97 0.83 2.17
C GLY A 357 -27.24 0.51 1.39
N LYS A 358 -28.38 0.91 1.96
CA LYS A 358 -29.71 0.70 1.36
C LYS A 358 -29.90 1.49 0.07
N GLU A 359 -29.15 2.57 -0.12
CA GLU A 359 -29.15 3.40 -1.31
C GLU A 359 -28.75 2.63 -2.58
N TRP A 360 -27.99 1.57 -2.45
CA TRP A 360 -27.59 0.74 -3.59
C TRP A 360 -28.70 -0.16 -4.14
N GLY A 361 -29.77 -0.40 -3.36
CA GLY A 361 -30.86 -1.27 -3.76
C GLY A 361 -30.38 -2.69 -4.14
N SER A 362 -30.50 -3.04 -5.42
CA SER A 362 -30.04 -4.34 -5.95
C SER A 362 -28.69 -4.26 -6.67
N THR A 363 -28.00 -3.13 -6.63
CA THR A 363 -26.69 -2.97 -7.27
C THR A 363 -25.66 -3.89 -6.63
N ASP A 364 -24.91 -4.63 -7.45
CA ASP A 364 -23.73 -5.37 -6.99
C ASP A 364 -22.63 -4.39 -6.61
N THR A 365 -22.41 -4.23 -5.32
CA THR A 365 -21.40 -3.32 -4.76
C THR A 365 -19.99 -3.90 -4.73
N GLY A 366 -19.80 -5.16 -5.18
CA GLY A 366 -18.50 -5.81 -5.30
C GLY A 366 -18.02 -6.58 -4.08
N MET A 367 -18.84 -6.70 -3.01
CA MET A 367 -18.52 -7.60 -1.89
C MET A 367 -18.59 -9.05 -2.34
N VAL A 368 -17.47 -9.77 -2.26
CA VAL A 368 -17.40 -11.20 -2.56
C VAL A 368 -18.00 -11.99 -1.40
N THR A 369 -18.85 -12.97 -1.69
CA THR A 369 -19.33 -13.90 -0.67
C THR A 369 -18.40 -15.09 -0.58
N LEU A 370 -17.76 -15.30 0.57
CA LEU A 370 -16.96 -16.50 0.85
C LEU A 370 -17.75 -17.46 1.72
N ARG A 371 -18.06 -18.63 1.17
CA ARG A 371 -18.60 -19.76 1.95
C ARG A 371 -17.48 -20.41 2.75
N PRO A 372 -17.79 -21.21 3.78
CA PRO A 372 -16.80 -22.02 4.49
C PRO A 372 -15.87 -22.78 3.54
N GLY A 373 -14.55 -22.61 3.73
CA GLY A 373 -13.50 -23.21 2.92
C GLY A 373 -13.20 -22.52 1.58
N GLN A 374 -13.96 -21.50 1.18
CA GLN A 374 -13.68 -20.74 -0.05
C GLN A 374 -12.63 -19.64 0.18
N SER A 375 -11.95 -19.26 -0.90
CA SER A 375 -11.03 -18.13 -0.91
C SER A 375 -11.27 -17.21 -2.10
N THR A 376 -10.77 -15.97 -1.98
CA THR A 376 -10.66 -15.00 -3.07
C THR A 376 -9.26 -14.40 -3.07
N THR A 377 -8.75 -14.01 -4.23
CA THR A 377 -7.40 -13.46 -4.37
C THR A 377 -7.44 -12.09 -5.03
N TRP A 378 -6.95 -11.09 -4.32
CA TRP A 378 -6.71 -9.75 -4.82
C TRP A 378 -5.23 -9.63 -5.24
N HIS A 379 -4.99 -9.05 -6.43
CA HIS A 379 -3.64 -8.87 -6.96
C HIS A 379 -3.55 -7.54 -7.70
N VAL A 380 -2.56 -6.72 -7.34
CA VAL A 380 -2.20 -5.48 -8.02
C VAL A 380 -0.69 -5.47 -8.28
N ARG A 381 -0.31 -4.97 -9.45
CA ARG A 381 1.07 -4.77 -9.89
C ARG A 381 1.36 -3.28 -10.06
N VAL A 382 2.53 -2.86 -9.62
CA VAL A 382 3.07 -1.52 -9.90
C VAL A 382 4.24 -1.64 -10.88
N HIS A 383 4.24 -0.81 -11.91
CA HIS A 383 5.30 -0.69 -12.91
C HIS A 383 5.72 0.78 -13.05
N VAL A 384 7.01 1.07 -13.18
CA VAL A 384 7.52 2.43 -13.38
C VAL A 384 8.14 2.60 -14.76
N PHE A 385 7.97 3.81 -15.35
CA PHE A 385 8.49 4.11 -16.68
C PHE A 385 8.89 5.57 -16.80
N VAL A 386 9.67 5.88 -17.84
CA VAL A 386 9.94 7.26 -18.28
C VAL A 386 8.95 7.58 -19.40
N PRO A 387 8.09 8.61 -19.23
CA PRO A 387 7.12 9.02 -20.26
C PRO A 387 7.78 9.65 -21.47
#